data_d2115ed8e97477f2c652b9181839d36a
#
_entry.id   d2115ed8e97477f2c652b9181839d36a
#
_cell.length_a   1.000
_cell.length_b   1.000
_cell.length_c   1.000
_cell.angle_alpha   90.00
_cell.angle_beta   90.00
_cell.angle_gamma   90.00
#
_symmetry.space_group_name_H-M   'P 1'
#
loop_
_entity.id
_entity.type
_entity.pdbx_description
1 polymer ?
#
loop_
_entity_poly.entity_id
_entity_poly.type
_entity_poly.pdbx_seq_one_letter_code
_entity_poly.pdbx_strand_id
1 'polypeptide(L)'
;HLGCGQKYLEGYINIDYPPSEHTVQNTSVADEFHNISKLKYEKNSVQEVRLHHVFEHFERFNACAYLASWNSWLTMDGIVHIEVPDFETTLKKNLNFFNKGKFEGVGLRHIFGSQEAPWAVHYEGYSENKLRQIVSHFGFDKIQIIKSSYKRTFNIEIIAKKVNNISREDSLKAAAKYLSSYLVDDSDTEKRMLEVWLNKFKEQIAISFAG
;
A
#
# COMPACT_ATOMS: atom_id res chain seq x y z
N HIS A 1 8.03 3.23 10.42
CA HIS A 1 8.46 2.71 9.13
C HIS A 1 8.07 1.23 9.05
N LEU A 2 7.12 0.90 8.20
CA LEU A 2 6.50 -0.42 8.11
C LEU A 2 7.12 -1.22 6.96
N GLY A 3 7.52 -2.48 7.23
CA GLY A 3 8.23 -3.33 6.29
C GLY A 3 9.60 -2.75 5.94
N CYS A 4 10.42 -2.51 6.97
CA CYS A 4 11.66 -1.76 6.80
C CYS A 4 12.74 -2.51 5.98
N GLY A 5 12.65 -3.83 5.86
CA GLY A 5 13.65 -4.63 5.16
C GLY A 5 15.05 -4.40 5.73
N GLN A 6 15.97 -4.01 4.85
CA GLN A 6 17.36 -3.63 5.19
C GLN A 6 17.54 -2.11 5.33
N LYS A 7 16.46 -1.33 5.29
CA LYS A 7 16.52 0.14 5.31
C LYS A 7 16.14 0.67 6.69
N TYR A 8 17.14 0.88 7.54
CA TYR A 8 16.92 1.57 8.81
C TYR A 8 16.69 3.07 8.58
N LEU A 9 15.66 3.62 9.18
CA LEU A 9 15.40 5.06 9.19
C LEU A 9 15.53 5.59 10.61
N GLU A 10 16.47 6.49 10.80
CA GLU A 10 16.66 7.16 12.08
C GLU A 10 15.45 8.04 12.43
N GLY A 11 15.02 8.03 13.69
CA GLY A 11 13.84 8.76 14.16
C GLY A 11 12.51 8.05 13.93
N TYR A 12 12.53 6.84 13.35
CA TYR A 12 11.34 5.99 13.19
C TYR A 12 11.44 4.76 14.08
N ILE A 13 10.30 4.21 14.46
CA ILE A 13 10.21 2.80 14.88
C ILE A 13 10.19 1.98 13.58
N ASN A 14 11.27 1.25 13.32
CA ASN A 14 11.42 0.40 12.13
C ASN A 14 10.81 -0.98 12.42
N ILE A 15 9.76 -1.33 11.70
CA ILE A 15 8.96 -2.54 11.93
C ILE A 15 9.08 -3.47 10.72
N ASP A 16 9.27 -4.76 10.98
CA ASP A 16 9.26 -5.79 9.95
C ASP A 16 8.77 -7.14 10.50
N TYR A 17 8.68 -8.13 9.64
CA TYR A 17 8.58 -9.52 10.06
C TYR A 17 9.89 -10.00 10.70
N PRO A 18 9.84 -11.00 11.61
CA PRO A 18 11.06 -11.60 12.14
C PRO A 18 11.87 -12.27 11.01
N PRO A 19 13.22 -12.30 11.12
CA PRO A 19 14.07 -12.91 10.10
C PRO A 19 13.69 -14.34 9.70
N SER A 20 13.08 -15.11 10.60
CA SER A 20 12.57 -16.45 10.32
C SER A 20 11.45 -16.52 9.30
N GLU A 21 10.74 -15.42 9.07
CA GLU A 21 9.67 -15.29 8.07
C GLU A 21 10.19 -14.82 6.71
N HIS A 22 11.46 -14.43 6.61
CA HIS A 22 12.09 -14.01 5.37
C HIS A 22 12.75 -15.18 4.65
N THR A 23 12.72 -15.15 3.31
CA THR A 23 13.31 -16.18 2.45
C THR A 23 14.71 -15.82 1.95
N VAL A 24 14.96 -14.54 1.71
CA VAL A 24 16.21 -14.03 1.12
C VAL A 24 17.01 -13.22 2.12
N GLN A 25 16.34 -12.57 3.07
CA GLN A 25 16.95 -11.67 4.04
C GLN A 25 17.30 -12.44 5.32
N ASN A 26 18.60 -12.59 5.60
CA ASN A 26 19.09 -13.34 6.77
C ASN A 26 19.27 -12.49 8.03
N THR A 27 19.28 -11.16 7.88
CA THR A 27 19.47 -10.21 8.97
C THR A 27 18.39 -9.14 8.90
N SER A 28 18.01 -8.59 10.04
CA SER A 28 17.06 -7.48 10.09
C SER A 28 17.68 -6.28 10.76
N VAL A 29 17.23 -5.10 10.34
CA VAL A 29 17.54 -3.81 11.00
C VAL A 29 16.31 -3.26 11.74
N ALA A 30 15.24 -4.05 11.85
CA ALA A 30 14.02 -3.62 12.51
C ALA A 30 14.24 -3.43 14.02
N ASP A 31 13.59 -2.41 14.58
CA ASP A 31 13.51 -2.19 16.02
C ASP A 31 12.48 -3.14 16.66
N GLU A 32 11.40 -3.46 15.92
CA GLU A 32 10.31 -4.32 16.37
C GLU A 32 9.86 -5.29 15.28
N PHE A 33 9.40 -6.47 15.70
CA PHE A 33 8.91 -7.52 14.80
C PHE A 33 7.40 -7.70 14.93
N HIS A 34 6.65 -7.24 13.95
CA HIS A 34 5.20 -7.31 13.94
C HIS A 34 4.63 -7.58 12.56
N ASN A 35 3.49 -8.26 12.55
CA ASN A 35 2.63 -8.29 11.36
C ASN A 35 1.88 -6.96 11.26
N ILE A 36 2.07 -6.23 10.15
CA ILE A 36 1.44 -4.93 9.88
C ILE A 36 -0.09 -5.00 10.04
N SER A 37 -0.71 -6.13 9.65
CA SER A 37 -2.16 -6.32 9.75
C SER A 37 -2.71 -6.31 11.18
N LYS A 38 -1.86 -6.48 12.18
CA LYS A 38 -2.22 -6.56 13.60
C LYS A 38 -1.80 -5.32 14.40
N LEU A 39 -1.11 -4.38 13.75
CA LEU A 39 -0.67 -3.17 14.42
C LEU A 39 -1.84 -2.30 14.85
N LYS A 40 -1.68 -1.70 16.02
CA LYS A 40 -2.62 -0.74 16.60
C LYS A 40 -1.84 0.37 17.27
N TYR A 41 -2.23 1.60 16.98
CA TYR A 41 -1.72 2.78 17.66
C TYR A 41 -2.89 3.63 18.14
N GLU A 42 -2.67 4.41 19.18
CA GLU A 42 -3.65 5.36 19.68
C GLU A 42 -3.97 6.43 18.63
N LYS A 43 -5.18 6.98 18.71
CA LYS A 43 -5.60 8.07 17.81
C LYS A 43 -4.68 9.28 17.97
N ASN A 44 -4.28 9.85 16.85
CA ASN A 44 -3.44 11.05 16.79
C ASN A 44 -2.11 10.91 17.54
N SER A 45 -1.52 9.71 17.62
CA SER A 45 -0.24 9.46 18.29
C SER A 45 0.95 9.34 17.34
N VAL A 46 0.71 9.19 16.04
CA VAL A 46 1.72 8.95 15.02
C VAL A 46 1.90 10.20 14.16
N GLN A 47 3.14 10.57 13.86
CA GLN A 47 3.45 11.71 12.99
C GLN A 47 3.57 11.32 11.52
N GLU A 48 4.16 10.14 11.25
CA GLU A 48 4.35 9.63 9.89
C GLU A 48 4.21 8.11 9.84
N VAL A 49 3.51 7.62 8.82
CA VAL A 49 3.51 6.21 8.42
C VAL A 49 4.24 6.13 7.08
N ARG A 50 5.35 5.38 7.05
CA ARG A 50 6.21 5.26 5.87
C ARG A 50 6.37 3.82 5.43
N LEU A 51 6.26 3.58 4.11
CA LEU A 51 6.40 2.28 3.47
C LEU A 51 7.26 2.40 2.22
N HIS A 52 8.15 1.41 2.01
CA HIS A 52 8.95 1.26 0.80
C HIS A 52 8.77 -0.15 0.25
N HIS A 53 8.13 -0.29 -0.90
CA HIS A 53 7.87 -1.59 -1.53
C HIS A 53 7.14 -2.58 -0.62
N VAL A 54 6.06 -2.11 0.00
CA VAL A 54 5.20 -2.89 0.90
C VAL A 54 3.73 -2.75 0.52
N PHE A 55 3.31 -1.56 0.09
CA PHE A 55 1.89 -1.25 -0.13
C PHE A 55 1.28 -2.06 -1.28
N GLU A 56 2.06 -2.39 -2.29
CA GLU A 56 1.69 -3.25 -3.42
C GLU A 56 1.43 -4.72 -3.03
N HIS A 57 1.91 -5.14 -1.87
CA HIS A 57 1.69 -6.48 -1.33
C HIS A 57 0.36 -6.63 -0.59
N PHE A 58 -0.41 -5.56 -0.45
CA PHE A 58 -1.73 -5.61 0.17
C PHE A 58 -2.81 -5.81 -0.88
N GLU A 59 -3.76 -6.71 -0.59
CA GLU A 59 -4.99 -6.78 -1.38
C GLU A 59 -5.72 -5.44 -1.26
N ARG A 60 -6.41 -5.02 -2.32
CA ARG A 60 -7.05 -3.69 -2.44
C ARG A 60 -7.98 -3.32 -1.28
N PHE A 61 -8.69 -4.29 -0.72
CA PHE A 61 -9.56 -4.06 0.44
C PHE A 61 -8.75 -3.87 1.73
N ASN A 62 -7.62 -4.56 1.90
CA ASN A 62 -6.69 -4.37 3.01
C ASN A 62 -5.95 -3.04 2.90
N ALA A 63 -5.52 -2.63 1.71
CA ALA A 63 -4.93 -1.31 1.48
C ALA A 63 -5.88 -0.19 1.90
N CYS A 64 -7.19 -0.30 1.58
CA CYS A 64 -8.22 0.62 2.05
C CYS A 64 -8.33 0.62 3.59
N ALA A 65 -8.34 -0.55 4.23
CA ALA A 65 -8.48 -0.67 5.67
C ALA A 65 -7.25 -0.09 6.41
N TYR A 66 -6.05 -0.31 5.88
CA TYR A 66 -4.83 0.26 6.46
C TYR A 66 -4.79 1.78 6.33
N LEU A 67 -5.17 2.35 5.19
CA LEU A 67 -5.26 3.82 5.04
C LEU A 67 -6.27 4.43 6.02
N ALA A 68 -7.42 3.79 6.26
CA ALA A 68 -8.37 4.23 7.27
C ALA A 68 -7.77 4.16 8.68
N SER A 69 -7.05 3.09 9.01
CA SER A 69 -6.37 2.91 10.29
C SER A 69 -5.27 3.95 10.48
N TRP A 70 -4.43 4.15 9.47
CA TRP A 70 -3.36 5.16 9.50
C TRP A 70 -3.92 6.57 9.62
N ASN A 71 -5.05 6.87 8.97
CA ASN A 71 -5.74 8.14 9.20
C ASN A 71 -6.13 8.31 10.68
N SER A 72 -6.62 7.26 11.34
CA SER A 72 -6.94 7.33 12.76
C SER A 72 -5.70 7.56 13.63
N TRP A 73 -4.59 6.88 13.34
CA TRP A 73 -3.36 6.97 14.13
C TRP A 73 -2.62 8.30 13.97
N LEU A 74 -2.61 8.83 12.75
CA LEU A 74 -1.87 10.04 12.41
C LEU A 74 -2.48 11.28 13.09
N THR A 75 -1.60 12.17 13.56
CA THR A 75 -1.96 13.53 13.95
C THR A 75 -2.52 14.31 12.76
N MET A 76 -3.20 15.41 13.01
CA MET A 76 -3.54 16.36 11.93
C MET A 76 -2.23 16.88 11.30
N ASP A 77 -2.22 17.02 9.96
CA ASP A 77 -1.02 17.27 9.15
C ASP A 77 0.03 16.13 9.18
N GLY A 78 -0.24 15.03 9.89
CA GLY A 78 0.58 13.83 9.85
C GLY A 78 0.66 13.24 8.45
N ILE A 79 1.72 12.50 8.16
CA ILE A 79 2.10 12.12 6.80
C ILE A 79 1.89 10.63 6.57
N VAL A 80 1.29 10.27 5.44
CA VAL A 80 1.46 8.96 4.81
C VAL A 80 2.46 9.09 3.67
N HIS A 81 3.51 8.25 3.70
CA HIS A 81 4.57 8.23 2.70
C HIS A 81 4.73 6.82 2.15
N ILE A 82 4.39 6.62 0.89
CA ILE A 82 4.34 5.30 0.25
C ILE A 82 5.18 5.34 -1.02
N GLU A 83 6.17 4.44 -1.12
CA GLU A 83 6.90 4.14 -2.35
C GLU A 83 6.49 2.75 -2.85
N VAL A 84 6.14 2.66 -4.13
CA VAL A 84 5.75 1.43 -4.83
C VAL A 84 6.33 1.38 -6.23
N PRO A 85 6.33 0.22 -6.91
CA PRO A 85 6.60 0.14 -8.34
C PRO A 85 5.69 1.06 -9.15
N ASP A 86 6.27 1.90 -10.03
CA ASP A 86 5.50 2.68 -11.00
C ASP A 86 5.02 1.74 -12.12
N PHE A 87 3.78 1.26 -11.97
CA PHE A 87 3.15 0.34 -12.90
C PHE A 87 3.11 0.90 -14.33
N GLU A 88 2.69 2.15 -14.48
CA GLU A 88 2.53 2.78 -15.79
C GLU A 88 3.87 2.97 -16.51
N THR A 89 4.90 3.46 -15.80
CA THR A 89 6.24 3.62 -16.36
C THR A 89 6.87 2.26 -16.68
N THR A 90 6.66 1.25 -15.83
CA THR A 90 7.16 -0.11 -16.07
C THR A 90 6.55 -0.71 -17.33
N LEU A 91 5.23 -0.60 -17.52
CA LEU A 91 4.57 -1.01 -18.78
C LEU A 91 5.17 -0.31 -19.98
N LYS A 92 5.27 1.02 -19.94
CA LYS A 92 5.77 1.83 -21.05
C LYS A 92 7.23 1.55 -21.41
N LYS A 93 8.07 1.28 -20.42
CA LYS A 93 9.53 1.15 -20.61
C LYS A 93 10.02 -0.29 -20.80
N ASN A 94 9.48 -1.24 -20.07
CA ASN A 94 9.95 -2.62 -20.06
C ASN A 94 9.11 -3.56 -20.95
N LEU A 95 7.79 -3.33 -21.04
CA LEU A 95 6.86 -4.17 -21.81
C LEU A 95 6.50 -3.54 -23.18
N ASN A 96 7.29 -2.57 -23.64
CA ASN A 96 7.10 -1.91 -24.90
C ASN A 96 7.53 -2.83 -26.06
N PHE A 97 6.70 -2.91 -27.11
CA PHE A 97 6.96 -3.66 -28.33
C PHE A 97 8.34 -3.34 -28.98
N PHE A 98 8.80 -2.09 -28.89
CA PHE A 98 10.09 -1.66 -29.44
C PHE A 98 11.31 -2.27 -28.71
N ASN A 99 11.15 -2.73 -27.47
CA ASN A 99 12.22 -3.38 -26.70
C ASN A 99 12.42 -4.86 -27.05
N LYS A 100 11.61 -5.43 -27.96
CA LYS A 100 11.68 -6.83 -28.44
C LYS A 100 11.81 -7.85 -27.28
N GLY A 101 11.09 -7.63 -26.18
CA GLY A 101 11.10 -8.48 -25.01
C GLY A 101 12.37 -8.44 -24.14
N LYS A 102 13.38 -7.62 -24.47
CA LYS A 102 14.67 -7.57 -23.78
C LYS A 102 14.57 -7.35 -22.27
N PHE A 103 13.55 -6.62 -21.83
CA PHE A 103 13.34 -6.27 -20.40
C PHE A 103 12.02 -6.80 -19.85
N GLU A 104 11.37 -7.68 -20.60
CA GLU A 104 10.05 -8.20 -20.26
C GLU A 104 10.06 -8.91 -18.89
N GLY A 105 10.99 -9.82 -18.63
CA GLY A 105 11.10 -10.54 -17.35
C GLY A 105 11.30 -9.60 -16.16
N VAL A 106 12.13 -8.55 -16.33
CA VAL A 106 12.34 -7.53 -15.28
C VAL A 106 11.03 -6.74 -15.05
N GLY A 107 10.34 -6.36 -16.12
CA GLY A 107 9.06 -5.67 -16.05
C GLY A 107 7.98 -6.51 -15.38
N LEU A 108 7.85 -7.78 -15.75
CA LEU A 108 6.90 -8.71 -15.14
C LEU A 108 7.19 -8.93 -13.66
N ARG A 109 8.47 -9.15 -13.29
CA ARG A 109 8.86 -9.24 -11.89
C ARG A 109 8.52 -7.98 -11.10
N HIS A 110 8.74 -6.80 -11.69
CA HIS A 110 8.43 -5.53 -11.04
C HIS A 110 6.92 -5.29 -10.87
N ILE A 111 6.10 -5.90 -11.75
CA ILE A 111 4.63 -5.82 -11.67
C ILE A 111 4.06 -6.88 -10.73
N PHE A 112 4.55 -8.12 -10.79
CA PHE A 112 3.94 -9.26 -10.09
C PHE A 112 4.69 -9.70 -8.83
N GLY A 113 5.78 -9.03 -8.47
CA GLY A 113 6.63 -9.39 -7.33
C GLY A 113 7.67 -10.43 -7.67
N SER A 114 8.52 -10.73 -6.71
CA SER A 114 9.60 -11.71 -6.86
C SER A 114 9.11 -13.16 -6.75
N GLN A 115 7.97 -13.37 -6.10
CA GLN A 115 7.30 -14.68 -5.95
C GLN A 115 8.16 -15.75 -5.22
N GLU A 116 9.18 -15.35 -4.47
CA GLU A 116 9.97 -16.28 -3.67
C GLU A 116 9.24 -16.76 -2.41
N ALA A 117 8.14 -16.10 -2.03
CA ALA A 117 7.30 -16.46 -0.89
C ALA A 117 5.85 -16.03 -1.15
N PRO A 118 4.86 -16.57 -0.40
CA PRO A 118 3.46 -16.16 -0.53
C PRO A 118 3.22 -14.65 -0.32
N TRP A 119 4.01 -14.01 0.52
CA TRP A 119 3.94 -12.57 0.78
C TRP A 119 4.67 -11.72 -0.26
N ALA A 120 5.50 -12.32 -1.12
CA ALA A 120 6.32 -11.63 -2.14
C ALA A 120 5.59 -11.45 -3.49
N VAL A 121 4.27 -11.51 -3.47
CA VAL A 121 3.39 -11.26 -4.63
C VAL A 121 2.85 -9.84 -4.56
N HIS A 122 2.86 -9.11 -5.67
CA HIS A 122 2.18 -7.83 -5.78
C HIS A 122 0.71 -8.07 -6.14
N TYR A 123 -0.19 -7.69 -5.26
CA TYR A 123 -1.63 -7.80 -5.48
C TYR A 123 -2.21 -6.61 -6.24
N GLU A 124 -1.48 -5.47 -6.28
CA GLU A 124 -1.96 -4.27 -6.94
C GLU A 124 -0.84 -3.57 -7.71
N GLY A 125 -1.19 -3.00 -8.87
CA GLY A 125 -0.34 -2.13 -9.65
C GLY A 125 -0.75 -0.66 -9.50
N TYR A 126 0.16 0.18 -9.01
CA TYR A 126 -0.13 1.59 -8.76
C TYR A 126 0.43 2.50 -9.85
N SER A 127 -0.45 3.30 -10.45
CA SER A 127 -0.10 4.50 -11.19
C SER A 127 -0.22 5.73 -10.28
N GLU A 128 0.29 6.87 -10.72
CA GLU A 128 0.11 8.15 -10.00
C GLU A 128 -1.37 8.43 -9.71
N ASN A 129 -2.23 8.25 -10.72
CA ASN A 129 -3.66 8.49 -10.55
C ASN A 129 -4.30 7.58 -9.50
N LYS A 130 -3.95 6.28 -9.50
CA LYS A 130 -4.46 5.33 -8.51
C LYS A 130 -4.00 5.66 -7.09
N LEU A 131 -2.73 6.04 -6.92
CA LEU A 131 -2.22 6.47 -5.60
C LEU A 131 -2.93 7.72 -5.10
N ARG A 132 -3.08 8.74 -5.96
CA ARG A 132 -3.82 9.96 -5.60
C ARG A 132 -5.25 9.64 -5.20
N GLN A 133 -5.94 8.82 -5.99
CA GLN A 133 -7.33 8.44 -5.70
C GLN A 133 -7.45 7.73 -4.35
N ILE A 134 -6.64 6.68 -4.12
CA ILE A 134 -6.79 5.89 -2.89
C ILE A 134 -6.50 6.73 -1.65
N VAL A 135 -5.43 7.52 -1.60
CA VAL A 135 -5.12 8.31 -0.41
C VAL A 135 -6.15 9.42 -0.16
N SER A 136 -6.63 10.08 -1.23
CA SER A 136 -7.62 11.14 -1.10
C SER A 136 -8.97 10.64 -0.58
N HIS A 137 -9.38 9.40 -0.92
CA HIS A 137 -10.59 8.80 -0.38
C HIS A 137 -10.53 8.59 1.14
N PHE A 138 -9.32 8.46 1.70
CA PHE A 138 -9.11 8.21 3.13
C PHE A 138 -8.63 9.43 3.91
N GLY A 139 -8.94 10.65 3.44
CA GLY A 139 -8.74 11.90 4.18
C GLY A 139 -7.32 12.46 4.10
N PHE A 140 -6.56 12.06 3.09
CA PHE A 140 -5.23 12.62 2.80
C PHE A 140 -5.28 13.53 1.57
N ASP A 141 -4.52 14.63 1.63
CA ASP A 141 -4.38 15.62 0.56
C ASP A 141 -2.99 16.30 0.62
N LYS A 142 -2.82 17.45 -0.04
CA LYS A 142 -1.52 18.13 -0.17
C LYS A 142 -0.44 17.20 -0.72
N ILE A 143 -0.81 16.49 -1.79
CA ILE A 143 -0.08 15.37 -2.36
C ILE A 143 1.15 15.84 -3.13
N GLN A 144 2.33 15.35 -2.75
CA GLN A 144 3.56 15.39 -3.53
C GLN A 144 3.80 14.02 -4.17
N ILE A 145 4.24 14.01 -5.43
CA ILE A 145 4.65 12.81 -6.16
C ILE A 145 6.12 12.94 -6.52
N ILE A 146 6.88 11.87 -6.29
CA ILE A 146 8.28 11.75 -6.70
C ILE A 146 8.42 10.49 -7.53
N LYS A 147 9.08 10.58 -8.68
CA LYS A 147 9.38 9.42 -9.54
C LYS A 147 10.88 9.18 -9.53
N SER A 148 11.27 7.94 -9.35
CA SER A 148 12.66 7.51 -9.34
C SER A 148 12.88 6.28 -10.21
N SER A 149 14.13 5.97 -10.48
CA SER A 149 14.48 4.74 -11.18
C SER A 149 15.84 4.23 -10.71
N TYR A 150 15.94 2.91 -10.62
CA TYR A 150 17.21 2.23 -10.40
C TYR A 150 17.37 1.13 -11.44
N LYS A 151 18.39 1.24 -12.30
CA LYS A 151 18.58 0.35 -13.45
C LYS A 151 17.33 0.28 -14.32
N ARG A 152 16.57 -0.81 -14.27
CA ARG A 152 15.34 -1.04 -15.05
C ARG A 152 14.08 -1.13 -14.21
N THR A 153 14.18 -0.77 -12.93
CA THR A 153 13.02 -0.63 -12.03
C THR A 153 12.63 0.85 -11.95
N PHE A 154 11.35 1.12 -11.94
CA PHE A 154 10.76 2.46 -11.90
C PHE A 154 9.84 2.54 -10.71
N ASN A 155 10.04 3.52 -9.86
CA ASN A 155 9.29 3.71 -8.63
C ASN A 155 8.53 5.02 -8.64
N ILE A 156 7.45 5.04 -7.89
CA ILE A 156 6.66 6.24 -7.61
C ILE A 156 6.45 6.34 -6.11
N GLU A 157 6.74 7.51 -5.56
CA GLU A 157 6.47 7.86 -4.17
C GLU A 157 5.30 8.83 -4.12
N ILE A 158 4.41 8.61 -3.14
CA ILE A 158 3.39 9.57 -2.76
C ILE A 158 3.62 9.99 -1.31
N ILE A 159 3.66 11.30 -1.08
CA ILE A 159 3.72 11.93 0.24
C ILE A 159 2.44 12.73 0.36
N ALA A 160 1.57 12.37 1.30
CA ALA A 160 0.29 13.02 1.47
C ALA A 160 0.03 13.33 2.96
N LYS A 161 -0.59 14.48 3.24
CA LYS A 161 -0.91 14.91 4.60
C LYS A 161 -2.34 14.54 4.97
N LYS A 162 -2.53 14.13 6.20
CA LYS A 162 -3.87 14.00 6.78
C LYS A 162 -4.50 15.39 6.90
N VAL A 163 -5.62 15.59 6.23
CA VAL A 163 -6.37 16.85 6.24
C VAL A 163 -7.71 16.74 6.94
N ASN A 164 -8.23 15.53 7.07
CA ASN A 164 -9.51 15.24 7.74
C ASN A 164 -9.42 13.97 8.57
N ASN A 165 -10.12 13.95 9.71
CA ASN A 165 -10.42 12.69 10.39
C ASN A 165 -11.52 11.97 9.61
N ILE A 166 -11.34 10.69 9.36
CA ILE A 166 -12.36 9.85 8.72
C ILE A 166 -13.02 8.95 9.77
N SER A 167 -14.35 8.96 9.84
CA SER A 167 -15.09 8.04 10.69
C SER A 167 -15.06 6.62 10.14
N ARG A 168 -15.41 5.61 10.98
CA ARG A 168 -15.54 4.23 10.51
C ARG A 168 -16.61 4.10 9.41
N GLU A 169 -17.72 4.85 9.53
CA GLU A 169 -18.78 4.86 8.53
C GLU A 169 -18.30 5.48 7.21
N ASP A 170 -17.62 6.63 7.28
CA ASP A 170 -17.12 7.32 6.09
C ASP A 170 -15.98 6.52 5.43
N SER A 171 -15.16 5.80 6.21
CA SER A 171 -14.14 4.90 5.64
C SER A 171 -14.77 3.73 4.87
N LEU A 172 -15.93 3.22 5.31
CA LEU A 172 -16.67 2.20 4.56
C LEU A 172 -17.22 2.77 3.24
N LYS A 173 -17.77 3.99 3.26
CA LYS A 173 -18.23 4.69 2.04
C LYS A 173 -17.07 4.96 1.08
N ALA A 174 -15.92 5.38 1.61
CA ALA A 174 -14.70 5.60 0.85
C ALA A 174 -14.19 4.30 0.20
N ALA A 175 -14.14 3.21 0.97
CA ALA A 175 -13.77 1.89 0.46
C ALA A 175 -14.74 1.41 -0.63
N ALA A 176 -16.05 1.54 -0.42
CA ALA A 176 -17.06 1.17 -1.41
C ALA A 176 -16.87 1.96 -2.71
N LYS A 177 -16.66 3.27 -2.62
CA LYS A 177 -16.41 4.14 -3.78
C LYS A 177 -15.14 3.76 -4.52
N TYR A 178 -14.04 3.51 -3.81
CA TYR A 178 -12.78 3.11 -4.43
C TYR A 178 -12.88 1.72 -5.07
N LEU A 179 -13.40 0.74 -4.34
CA LEU A 179 -13.48 -0.65 -4.81
C LEU A 179 -14.47 -0.82 -5.95
N SER A 180 -15.56 -0.05 -6.02
CA SER A 180 -16.48 -0.08 -7.16
C SER A 180 -15.84 0.34 -8.48
N SER A 181 -14.71 1.08 -8.46
CA SER A 181 -13.97 1.41 -9.67
C SER A 181 -13.29 0.22 -10.36
N TYR A 182 -13.31 -0.95 -9.72
CA TYR A 182 -12.78 -2.21 -10.25
C TYR A 182 -13.87 -3.13 -10.83
N LEU A 183 -15.14 -2.76 -10.70
CA LEU A 183 -16.24 -3.52 -11.27
C LEU A 183 -16.29 -3.34 -12.80
N VAL A 184 -16.58 -4.41 -13.49
CA VAL A 184 -16.69 -4.40 -14.96
C VAL A 184 -18.04 -3.84 -15.41
N ASP A 185 -19.10 -4.18 -14.66
CA ASP A 185 -20.48 -3.77 -14.94
C ASP A 185 -21.34 -3.77 -13.68
N ASP A 186 -22.66 -3.56 -13.83
CA ASP A 186 -23.64 -3.54 -12.74
C ASP A 186 -24.32 -4.91 -12.50
N SER A 187 -23.73 -6.00 -12.96
CA SER A 187 -24.29 -7.34 -12.81
C SER A 187 -24.36 -7.78 -11.34
N ASP A 188 -25.23 -8.73 -11.03
CA ASP A 188 -25.34 -9.28 -9.68
C ASP A 188 -24.06 -10.00 -9.22
N THR A 189 -23.27 -10.53 -10.16
CA THR A 189 -21.97 -11.13 -9.85
C THR A 189 -20.97 -10.07 -9.38
N GLU A 190 -20.89 -8.95 -10.08
CA GLU A 190 -20.01 -7.83 -9.71
C GLU A 190 -20.44 -7.20 -8.37
N LYS A 191 -21.74 -7.03 -8.13
CA LYS A 191 -22.26 -6.56 -6.83
C LYS A 191 -21.89 -7.50 -5.70
N ARG A 192 -22.03 -8.83 -5.88
CA ARG A 192 -21.59 -9.80 -4.86
C ARG A 192 -20.08 -9.76 -4.63
N MET A 193 -19.29 -9.55 -5.67
CA MET A 193 -17.83 -9.39 -5.51
C MET A 193 -17.49 -8.16 -4.68
N LEU A 194 -18.15 -7.04 -4.92
CA LEU A 194 -17.98 -5.82 -4.10
C LEU A 194 -18.35 -6.10 -2.63
N GLU A 195 -19.45 -6.79 -2.37
CA GLU A 195 -19.85 -7.19 -1.01
C GLU A 195 -18.77 -8.04 -0.32
N VAL A 196 -18.16 -8.99 -1.03
CA VAL A 196 -17.04 -9.79 -0.49
C VAL A 196 -15.87 -8.88 -0.10
N TRP A 197 -15.46 -7.95 -0.96
CA TRP A 197 -14.37 -7.01 -0.65
C TRP A 197 -14.71 -6.10 0.55
N LEU A 198 -15.94 -5.60 0.63
CA LEU A 198 -16.38 -4.77 1.74
C LEU A 198 -16.46 -5.54 3.06
N ASN A 199 -16.81 -6.82 3.04
CA ASN A 199 -16.80 -7.65 4.24
C ASN A 199 -15.36 -7.87 4.73
N LYS A 200 -14.42 -8.18 3.85
CA LYS A 200 -13.00 -8.28 4.18
C LYS A 200 -12.42 -6.96 4.70
N PHE A 201 -12.81 -5.83 4.10
CA PHE A 201 -12.47 -4.50 4.63
C PHE A 201 -12.99 -4.32 6.07
N LYS A 202 -14.24 -4.68 6.36
CA LYS A 202 -14.84 -4.56 7.70
C LYS A 202 -14.14 -5.45 8.73
N GLU A 203 -13.73 -6.66 8.34
CA GLU A 203 -12.96 -7.58 9.17
C GLU A 203 -11.60 -6.96 9.53
N GLN A 204 -10.86 -6.45 8.55
CA GLN A 204 -9.54 -5.86 8.78
C GLN A 204 -9.61 -4.56 9.60
N ILE A 205 -10.57 -3.68 9.30
CA ILE A 205 -10.71 -2.42 10.05
C ILE A 205 -11.14 -2.66 11.50
N ALA A 206 -11.89 -3.72 11.79
CA ALA A 206 -12.25 -4.09 13.15
C ALA A 206 -11.04 -4.45 14.02
N ILE A 207 -9.98 -5.02 13.41
CA ILE A 207 -8.73 -5.31 14.10
C ILE A 207 -8.04 -4.00 14.51
N SER A 208 -8.02 -3.02 13.65
CA SER A 208 -7.25 -1.77 13.81
C SER A 208 -7.96 -0.68 14.62
N PHE A 209 -9.31 -0.70 14.64
CA PHE A 209 -10.15 0.27 15.37
C PHE A 209 -10.70 -0.28 16.70
N ALA A 210 -10.33 -1.48 17.12
CA ALA A 210 -10.72 -2.03 18.41
C ALA A 210 -9.90 -1.35 19.52
N GLY A 211 -10.36 -0.19 19.96
CA GLY A 211 -9.82 0.62 21.04
C GLY A 211 -10.88 1.61 21.50
#